data_af1faa4d5a7219477d5f3e33c5534a68
#
_entry.id   af1faa4d5a7219477d5f3e33c5534a68
#
_cell.length_a   1.000
_cell.length_b   1.000
_cell.length_c   1.000
_cell.angle_alpha   90.00
_cell.angle_beta   90.00
_cell.angle_gamma   90.00
#
_symmetry.space_group_name_H-M   'P 1'
#
loop_
_entity.id
_entity.type
_entity.pdbx_description
1 polymer ?
#
loop_
_entity_poly.entity_id
_entity_poly.type
_entity_poly.pdbx_seq_one_letter_code
_entity_poly.pdbx_strand_id
1 'polypeptide(L)'
;MERNKRLTRQELEDLGVLELLNDGKRWGILRLWWKCGARGQSRTEDKKIKKEIWEKKSKCPHVYASDKFYPIIVFSKGPKKGTLSVAMSRLIYAWVYGEVPEGYVVDHINNDPFDNRPENLQLLTDKENNVKRYSDNGKKCFNQYHNNVKK
;
A
#
# COMPACT_ATOMS: atom_id res chain seq x y z
N MET A 1 4.49 -9.85 -7.34
CA MET A 1 4.64 -8.42 -6.99
C MET A 1 6.07 -8.18 -6.51
N GLU A 2 6.79 -7.33 -7.18
CA GLU A 2 8.16 -7.00 -6.80
C GLU A 2 8.16 -6.23 -5.47
N ARG A 3 8.86 -6.79 -4.51
CA ARG A 3 9.03 -6.19 -3.20
C ARG A 3 9.97 -4.99 -3.31
N ASN A 4 9.63 -3.89 -2.67
CA ASN A 4 10.45 -2.67 -2.62
C ASN A 4 10.66 -1.96 -3.96
N LYS A 5 9.75 -2.14 -4.91
CA LYS A 5 9.77 -1.38 -6.14
C LYS A 5 9.54 0.11 -5.86
N ARG A 6 10.25 0.95 -6.60
CA ARG A 6 10.03 2.40 -6.55
C ARG A 6 8.56 2.76 -6.82
N LEU A 7 8.05 3.69 -6.06
CA LEU A 7 6.72 4.26 -6.26
C LEU A 7 6.81 5.77 -6.15
N THR A 8 6.34 6.48 -7.16
CA THR A 8 6.37 7.95 -7.17
C THR A 8 4.95 8.52 -7.18
N ARG A 9 4.84 9.76 -6.75
CA ARG A 9 3.58 10.51 -6.85
C ARG A 9 3.13 10.61 -8.31
N GLN A 10 4.06 10.81 -9.25
CA GLN A 10 3.75 10.89 -10.67
C GLN A 10 3.10 9.59 -11.18
N GLU A 11 3.59 8.44 -10.75
CA GLU A 11 2.98 7.15 -11.11
C GLU A 11 1.56 7.03 -10.59
N LEU A 12 1.29 7.54 -9.39
CA LEU A 12 -0.06 7.57 -8.81
C LEU A 12 -0.98 8.51 -9.58
N GLU A 13 -0.47 9.67 -9.97
CA GLU A 13 -1.23 10.62 -10.80
C GLU A 13 -1.53 10.02 -12.18
N ASP A 14 -0.58 9.29 -12.77
CA ASP A 14 -0.76 8.57 -14.05
C ASP A 14 -1.81 7.46 -13.93
N LEU A 15 -1.97 6.85 -12.75
CA LEU A 15 -3.04 5.91 -12.43
C LEU A 15 -4.40 6.59 -12.20
N GLY A 16 -4.43 7.91 -12.23
CA GLY A 16 -5.64 8.69 -12.06
C GLY A 16 -5.96 9.11 -10.64
N VAL A 17 -5.05 8.93 -9.69
CA VAL A 17 -5.24 9.40 -8.31
C VAL A 17 -5.30 10.92 -8.28
N LEU A 18 -6.37 11.45 -7.71
CA LEU A 18 -6.61 12.90 -7.61
C LEU A 18 -6.41 13.41 -6.19
N GLU A 19 -6.80 12.61 -5.20
CA GLU A 19 -6.83 13.04 -3.81
C GLU A 19 -6.79 11.84 -2.86
N LEU A 20 -6.20 12.03 -1.68
CA LEU A 20 -6.34 11.10 -0.57
C LEU A 20 -7.64 11.39 0.20
N LEU A 21 -8.30 10.33 0.61
CA LEU A 21 -9.54 10.39 1.41
C LEU A 21 -9.31 9.72 2.75
N ASN A 22 -9.95 10.28 3.79
CA ASN A 22 -9.95 9.68 5.12
C ASN A 22 -11.31 9.97 5.77
N ASP A 23 -12.01 8.90 6.19
CA ASP A 23 -13.31 9.02 6.85
C ASP A 23 -13.22 8.93 8.39
N GLY A 24 -12.00 9.00 8.94
CA GLY A 24 -11.72 8.83 10.37
C GLY A 24 -11.47 7.38 10.80
N LYS A 25 -11.81 6.40 9.97
CA LYS A 25 -11.62 4.96 10.24
C LYS A 25 -10.71 4.29 9.23
N ARG A 26 -10.75 4.72 7.99
CA ARG A 26 -10.01 4.12 6.89
C ARG A 26 -9.56 5.18 5.90
N TRP A 27 -8.57 4.83 5.11
CA TRP A 27 -8.04 5.63 4.03
C TRP A 27 -8.59 5.16 2.68
N GLY A 28 -8.67 6.10 1.76
CA GLY A 28 -9.05 5.83 0.40
C GLY A 28 -8.46 6.85 -0.55
N ILE A 29 -8.85 6.77 -1.80
CA ILE A 29 -8.45 7.70 -2.84
C ILE A 29 -9.65 8.11 -3.68
N LEU A 30 -9.62 9.36 -4.15
CA LEU A 30 -10.46 9.79 -5.24
C LEU A 30 -9.68 9.55 -6.54
N ARG A 31 -10.25 8.76 -7.43
CA ARG A 31 -9.61 8.36 -8.68
C ARG A 31 -10.43 8.77 -9.88
N LEU A 32 -9.74 9.28 -10.90
CA LEU A 32 -10.32 9.50 -12.21
C LEU A 32 -10.39 8.16 -12.96
N TRP A 33 -11.56 7.81 -13.43
CA TRP A 33 -11.79 6.54 -14.11
C TRP A 33 -12.59 6.74 -15.40
N TRP A 34 -12.30 5.92 -16.40
CA TRP A 34 -13.10 5.91 -17.61
C TRP A 34 -14.32 5.03 -17.42
N LYS A 35 -15.49 5.59 -17.65
CA LYS A 35 -16.70 4.79 -17.70
C LYS A 35 -16.61 3.87 -18.93
N CYS A 36 -16.59 2.57 -18.70
CA CYS A 36 -16.68 1.61 -19.79
C CYS A 36 -18.03 1.76 -20.48
N GLY A 37 -18.02 2.04 -21.77
CA GLY A 37 -19.23 1.99 -22.58
C GLY A 37 -19.82 0.58 -22.61
N ALA A 38 -21.08 0.46 -22.98
CA ALA A 38 -21.69 -0.82 -23.29
C ALA A 38 -20.86 -1.54 -24.39
N ARG A 39 -21.03 -2.86 -24.49
CA ARG A 39 -20.26 -3.72 -25.41
C ARG A 39 -20.01 -3.05 -26.77
N GLY A 40 -18.75 -2.90 -27.15
CA GLY A 40 -18.35 -2.42 -28.49
C GLY A 40 -18.22 -0.91 -28.64
N GLN A 41 -18.48 -0.10 -27.64
CA GLN A 41 -18.30 1.35 -27.76
C GLN A 41 -16.86 1.78 -27.41
N SER A 42 -16.33 2.64 -28.28
CA SER A 42 -15.04 3.28 -28.11
C SER A 42 -14.99 4.10 -26.81
N ARG A 43 -13.83 4.09 -26.15
CA ARG A 43 -13.58 4.96 -25.00
C ARG A 43 -13.39 6.39 -25.48
N THR A 44 -14.34 7.25 -25.14
CA THR A 44 -14.22 8.68 -25.40
C THR A 44 -13.82 9.39 -24.12
N GLU A 45 -13.00 10.45 -24.23
CA GLU A 45 -12.53 11.25 -23.08
C GLU A 45 -13.68 11.84 -22.26
N ASP A 46 -14.82 12.06 -22.89
CA ASP A 46 -16.00 12.66 -22.26
C ASP A 46 -16.68 11.76 -21.22
N LYS A 47 -16.20 10.52 -21.03
CA LYS A 47 -16.77 9.56 -20.08
C LYS A 47 -15.89 9.32 -18.85
N LYS A 48 -15.01 10.25 -18.53
CA LYS A 48 -14.25 10.20 -17.27
C LYS A 48 -15.17 10.49 -16.08
N ILE A 49 -15.14 9.63 -15.10
CA ILE A 49 -15.86 9.80 -13.85
C ILE A 49 -14.89 9.78 -12.67
N LYS A 50 -15.23 10.52 -11.63
CA LYS A 50 -14.51 10.44 -10.35
C LYS A 50 -15.12 9.31 -9.53
N LYS A 51 -14.29 8.44 -9.02
CA LYS A 51 -14.69 7.32 -8.19
C LYS A 51 -13.85 7.26 -6.92
N GLU A 52 -14.52 7.05 -5.79
CA GLU A 52 -13.86 6.77 -4.53
C GLU A 52 -13.47 5.29 -4.46
N ILE A 53 -12.22 5.03 -4.07
CA ILE A 53 -11.73 3.68 -3.82
C ILE A 53 -11.19 3.65 -2.41
N TRP A 54 -11.74 2.74 -1.60
CA TRP A 54 -11.36 2.59 -0.20
C TRP A 54 -10.47 1.39 0.02
N GLU A 55 -9.61 1.48 1.03
CA GLU A 55 -8.69 0.40 1.41
C GLU A 55 -9.42 -0.89 1.76
N LYS A 56 -8.78 -2.00 1.44
CA LYS A 56 -9.23 -3.34 1.79
C LYS A 56 -8.17 -4.01 2.67
N LYS A 57 -8.60 -4.88 3.56
CA LYS A 57 -7.67 -5.71 4.32
C LYS A 57 -7.20 -6.88 3.47
N SER A 58 -5.90 -7.04 3.38
CA SER A 58 -5.27 -8.15 2.67
C SER A 58 -4.33 -8.90 3.60
N LYS A 59 -4.26 -10.22 3.45
CA LYS A 59 -3.26 -11.02 4.16
C LYS A 59 -1.86 -10.66 3.70
N CYS A 60 -0.92 -10.65 4.63
CA CYS A 60 0.48 -10.47 4.29
C CYS A 60 1.02 -11.73 3.59
N PRO A 61 1.41 -11.67 2.31
CA PRO A 61 1.81 -12.85 1.56
C PRO A 61 3.18 -13.40 1.98
N HIS A 62 3.93 -12.65 2.77
CA HIS A 62 5.31 -12.98 3.12
C HIS A 62 5.47 -13.62 4.49
N VAL A 63 4.38 -13.81 5.22
CA VAL A 63 4.43 -14.42 6.54
C VAL A 63 3.56 -15.67 6.53
N TYR A 64 4.18 -16.83 6.44
CA TYR A 64 3.50 -18.11 6.51
C TYR A 64 2.70 -18.22 7.82
N ALA A 65 1.47 -18.62 7.71
CA ALA A 65 0.56 -18.82 8.84
C ALA A 65 0.31 -17.57 9.71
N SER A 66 0.52 -16.39 9.16
CA SER A 66 0.20 -15.15 9.86
C SER A 66 -1.25 -14.75 9.62
N ASP A 67 -1.98 -14.50 10.69
CA ASP A 67 -3.30 -13.86 10.65
C ASP A 67 -3.20 -12.34 10.52
N LYS A 68 -2.01 -11.85 10.17
CA LYS A 68 -1.79 -10.41 10.01
C LYS A 68 -2.34 -9.92 8.68
N PHE A 69 -3.14 -8.89 8.77
CA PHE A 69 -3.69 -8.18 7.64
C PHE A 69 -3.05 -6.79 7.54
N TYR A 70 -3.03 -6.25 6.35
CA TYR A 70 -2.64 -4.87 6.12
C TYR A 70 -3.56 -4.22 5.08
N PRO A 71 -3.77 -2.91 5.14
CA PRO A 71 -4.65 -2.23 4.19
C PRO A 71 -3.97 -2.06 2.84
N ILE A 72 -4.72 -2.32 1.77
CA ILE A 72 -4.29 -2.14 0.39
C ILE A 72 -5.34 -1.37 -0.41
N ILE A 73 -4.88 -0.71 -1.48
CA ILE A 73 -5.72 -0.18 -2.55
C ILE A 73 -5.53 -1.06 -3.78
N VAL A 74 -6.62 -1.41 -4.43
CA VAL A 74 -6.60 -2.18 -5.68
C VAL A 74 -6.97 -1.28 -6.85
N PHE A 75 -6.03 -1.12 -7.77
CA PHE A 75 -6.26 -0.38 -9.02
C PHE A 75 -6.61 -1.34 -10.14
N SER A 76 -7.74 -1.12 -10.79
CA SER A 76 -8.01 -1.77 -12.07
C SER A 76 -7.19 -1.08 -13.17
N LYS A 77 -6.47 -1.85 -13.96
CA LYS A 77 -5.70 -1.32 -15.10
C LYS A 77 -6.54 -1.19 -16.36
N GLY A 78 -7.79 -1.63 -16.33
CA GLY A 78 -8.71 -1.62 -17.45
C GLY A 78 -9.15 -3.02 -17.86
N PRO A 79 -10.08 -3.13 -18.84
CA PRO A 79 -10.57 -4.43 -19.30
C PRO A 79 -9.42 -5.33 -19.74
N LYS A 80 -9.39 -6.56 -19.27
CA LYS A 80 -8.39 -7.58 -19.62
C LYS A 80 -6.93 -7.24 -19.26
N LYS A 81 -6.66 -6.10 -18.59
CA LYS A 81 -5.30 -5.68 -18.18
C LYS A 81 -4.96 -6.03 -16.73
N GLY A 82 -5.91 -6.60 -15.99
CA GLY A 82 -5.70 -7.00 -14.61
C GLY A 82 -5.78 -5.87 -13.60
N THR A 83 -5.26 -6.13 -12.42
CA THR A 83 -5.26 -5.20 -11.30
C THR A 83 -3.85 -4.97 -10.76
N LEU A 84 -3.67 -3.84 -10.10
CA LEU A 84 -2.46 -3.51 -9.36
C LEU A 84 -2.85 -3.27 -7.90
N SER A 85 -2.25 -4.01 -6.98
CA SER A 85 -2.45 -3.81 -5.54
C SER A 85 -1.28 -3.04 -4.96
N VAL A 86 -1.59 -1.98 -4.22
CA VAL A 86 -0.59 -1.12 -3.57
C VAL A 86 -0.92 -1.04 -2.09
N ALA A 87 0.08 -1.25 -1.22
CA ALA A 87 -0.09 -1.04 0.21
C ALA A 87 -0.48 0.41 0.48
N MET A 88 -1.48 0.63 1.34
CA MET A 88 -1.98 1.97 1.63
C MET A 88 -0.89 2.88 2.20
N SER A 89 -0.02 2.34 3.05
CA SER A 89 1.14 3.07 3.60
C SER A 89 2.08 3.59 2.51
N ARG A 90 2.40 2.76 1.51
CA ARG A 90 3.26 3.15 0.39
C ARG A 90 2.61 4.24 -0.47
N LEU A 91 1.33 4.09 -0.74
CA LEU A 91 0.55 5.08 -1.51
C LEU A 91 0.53 6.44 -0.79
N ILE A 92 0.21 6.44 0.49
CA ILE A 92 0.16 7.67 1.29
C ILE A 92 1.54 8.34 1.35
N TYR A 93 2.59 7.56 1.60
CA TYR A 93 3.95 8.09 1.64
C TYR A 93 4.37 8.73 0.32
N ALA A 94 4.16 8.02 -0.80
CA ALA A 94 4.49 8.54 -2.13
C ALA A 94 3.67 9.79 -2.48
N TRP A 95 2.41 9.81 -2.09
CA TRP A 95 1.53 10.96 -2.33
C TRP A 95 1.94 12.22 -1.56
N VAL A 96 2.22 12.06 -0.27
CA VAL A 96 2.54 13.18 0.63
C VAL A 96 3.99 13.63 0.49
N TYR A 97 4.94 12.69 0.44
CA TYR A 97 6.37 12.99 0.44
C TYR A 97 7.03 12.91 -0.93
N GLY A 98 6.31 12.48 -1.96
CA GLY A 98 6.75 12.50 -3.35
C GLY A 98 7.18 11.14 -3.91
N GLU A 99 7.91 10.33 -3.19
CA GLU A 99 8.31 9.00 -3.66
C GLU A 99 8.68 8.04 -2.53
N VAL A 100 8.54 6.75 -2.83
CA VAL A 100 9.17 5.66 -2.10
C VAL A 100 10.29 5.14 -3.00
N PRO A 101 11.57 5.39 -2.69
CA PRO A 101 12.68 4.94 -3.52
C PRO A 101 12.79 3.42 -3.58
N GLU A 102 13.42 2.90 -4.62
CA GLU A 102 13.71 1.48 -4.73
C GLU A 102 14.64 1.03 -3.59
N GLY A 103 14.37 -0.14 -3.02
CA GLY A 103 15.13 -0.69 -1.91
C GLY A 103 14.69 -0.22 -0.53
N TYR A 104 13.72 0.69 -0.47
CA TYR A 104 13.17 1.19 0.80
C TYR A 104 11.79 0.60 1.06
N VAL A 105 11.49 0.40 2.34
CA VAL A 105 10.17 0.02 2.82
C VAL A 105 9.56 1.17 3.60
N VAL A 106 8.26 1.32 3.52
CA VAL A 106 7.52 2.25 4.37
C VAL A 106 7.15 1.54 5.66
N ASP A 107 7.68 2.04 6.77
CA ASP A 107 7.49 1.47 8.10
C ASP A 107 6.56 2.34 8.93
N HIS A 108 5.82 1.70 9.81
CA HIS A 108 4.97 2.37 10.79
C HIS A 108 5.77 2.61 12.07
N ILE A 109 5.96 3.87 12.45
CA ILE A 109 6.78 4.25 13.60
C ILE A 109 6.29 3.58 14.88
N ASN A 110 4.97 3.53 15.07
CA ASN A 110 4.33 2.89 16.23
C ASN A 110 4.08 1.38 16.06
N ASN A 111 4.51 0.79 14.96
CA ASN A 111 4.29 -0.63 14.61
C ASN A 111 2.84 -1.04 14.38
N ASP A 112 1.91 -0.09 14.22
CA ASP A 112 0.53 -0.37 13.88
C ASP A 112 0.32 -0.26 12.36
N PRO A 113 0.10 -1.37 11.63
CA PRO A 113 -0.05 -1.36 10.19
C PRO A 113 -1.33 -0.67 9.71
N PHE A 114 -2.27 -0.38 10.59
CA PHE A 114 -3.50 0.33 10.28
C PHE A 114 -3.43 1.83 10.56
N ASP A 115 -2.38 2.29 11.24
CA ASP A 115 -2.13 3.71 11.48
C ASP A 115 -1.29 4.29 10.35
N ASN A 116 -1.95 4.64 9.25
CA ASN A 116 -1.32 5.15 8.04
C ASN A 116 -1.26 6.68 7.97
N ARG A 117 -1.38 7.36 9.10
CA ARG A 117 -1.18 8.81 9.13
C ARG A 117 0.24 9.14 8.62
N PRO A 118 0.38 10.17 7.77
CA PRO A 118 1.68 10.50 7.19
C PRO A 118 2.80 10.68 8.21
N GLU A 119 2.51 11.29 9.35
CA GLU A 119 3.46 11.52 10.44
C GLU A 119 3.91 10.23 11.15
N ASN A 120 3.19 9.12 10.97
CA ASN A 120 3.54 7.81 11.52
C ASN A 120 4.32 6.94 10.53
N LEU A 121 4.59 7.43 9.32
CA LEU A 121 5.28 6.69 8.27
C LEU A 121 6.71 7.16 8.12
N GLN A 122 7.63 6.21 7.91
CA GLN A 122 9.04 6.48 7.67
C GLN A 122 9.60 5.52 6.63
N LEU A 123 10.70 5.91 5.99
CA LEU A 123 11.44 5.04 5.09
C LEU A 123 12.57 4.34 5.84
N LEU A 124 12.64 3.03 5.68
CA LEU A 124 13.74 2.21 6.17
C LEU A 124 14.27 1.32 5.04
N THR A 125 15.56 1.02 5.08
CA THR A 125 16.11 -0.07 4.28
C THR A 125 15.68 -1.42 4.88
N ASP A 126 15.80 -2.50 4.13
CA ASP A 126 15.49 -3.84 4.67
C ASP A 126 16.32 -4.15 5.91
N LYS A 127 17.59 -3.74 5.92
CA LYS A 127 18.48 -3.91 7.07
C LYS A 127 17.99 -3.14 8.29
N GLU A 128 17.66 -1.86 8.13
CA GLU A 128 17.14 -1.02 9.21
C GLU A 128 15.80 -1.53 9.73
N ASN A 129 14.93 -1.98 8.84
CA ASN A 129 13.63 -2.56 9.20
C ASN A 129 13.82 -3.84 10.02
N ASN A 130 14.78 -4.68 9.66
CA ASN A 130 15.10 -5.89 10.41
C ASN A 130 15.66 -5.53 11.80
N VAL A 131 16.56 -4.54 11.89
CA VAL A 131 17.09 -4.07 13.17
C VAL A 131 15.97 -3.58 14.08
N LYS A 132 15.06 -2.76 13.58
CA LYS A 132 13.89 -2.29 14.33
C LYS A 132 13.02 -3.46 14.79
N ARG A 133 12.78 -4.41 13.90
CA ARG A 133 11.99 -5.61 14.19
C ARG A 133 12.57 -6.45 15.32
N TYR A 134 13.91 -6.48 15.45
CA TYR A 134 14.58 -7.20 16.51
C TYR A 134 14.75 -6.39 17.80
N SER A 135 14.79 -5.06 17.72
CA SER A 135 15.04 -4.21 18.90
C SER A 135 13.78 -3.83 19.68
N ASP A 136 12.69 -3.53 18.99
CA ASP A 136 11.47 -3.01 19.64
C ASP A 136 10.43 -4.11 19.90
N ASN A 137 9.29 -4.01 19.27
CA ASN A 137 8.20 -4.98 19.37
C ASN A 137 8.53 -6.34 18.74
N GLY A 138 9.54 -6.37 17.91
CA GLY A 138 10.08 -7.59 17.37
C GLY A 138 10.71 -8.52 18.41
N LYS A 139 11.06 -8.03 19.58
CA LYS A 139 11.60 -8.88 20.67
C LYS A 139 10.67 -10.03 21.02
N LYS A 140 9.37 -9.79 21.04
CA LYS A 140 8.39 -10.85 21.28
C LYS A 140 8.38 -11.89 20.16
N CYS A 141 8.33 -11.45 18.91
CA CYS A 141 8.34 -12.35 17.75
C CYS A 141 9.70 -13.03 17.58
N PHE A 142 10.80 -12.31 17.82
CA PHE A 142 12.15 -12.82 17.76
C PHE A 142 12.39 -13.89 18.83
N ASN A 143 12.03 -13.62 20.06
CA ASN A 143 12.18 -14.57 21.16
C ASN A 143 11.32 -15.82 20.95
N GLN A 144 10.10 -15.66 20.42
CA GLN A 144 9.26 -16.77 20.04
C GLN A 144 9.90 -17.62 18.94
N TYR A 145 10.43 -16.99 17.92
CA TYR A 145 11.09 -17.67 16.81
C TYR A 145 12.36 -18.40 17.27
N HIS A 146 13.22 -17.72 18.02
CA HIS A 146 14.46 -18.31 18.52
C HIS A 146 14.22 -19.41 19.56
N ASN A 147 13.23 -19.25 20.42
CA ASN A 147 12.87 -20.30 21.38
C ASN A 147 12.33 -21.55 20.67
N ASN A 148 11.66 -21.40 19.54
CA ASN A 148 11.19 -22.51 18.72
C ASN A 148 12.31 -23.15 17.89
N VAL A 149 13.31 -22.40 17.50
CA VAL A 149 14.43 -22.88 16.66
C VAL A 149 15.55 -23.49 17.50
N LYS A 150 15.75 -23.02 18.74
CA LYS A 150 16.79 -23.54 19.65
C LYS A 150 16.39 -24.83 20.38
N LYS A 151 15.21 -25.29 20.17
CA LYS A 151 14.78 -26.60 20.63
C LYS A 151 15.10 -27.66 19.57
#